data_54ee76bf5ea6b40bb3a4931059d42b19
#
_entry.id   54ee76bf5ea6b40bb3a4931059d42b19
#
_cell.length_a   1.000
_cell.length_b   1.000
_cell.length_c   1.000
_cell.angle_alpha   90.00
_cell.angle_beta   90.00
_cell.angle_gamma   90.00
#
_symmetry.space_group_name_H-M   'P 1'
#
loop_
_entity.id
_entity.type
_entity.pdbx_description
1 polymer ?
#
loop_
_entity_poly.entity_id
_entity_poly.type
_entity_poly.pdbx_seq_one_letter_code
_entity_poly.pdbx_strand_id
1 'polypeptide(L)'
;MQQNVAIIGAGVSGLTCGVVFAERGYRTWIFAENIGHVITSGAAAALWFPYDCEPRDKVIAWALATYNTLVDLCDDPHSGVSMIELRQFSRTGGLDIPDWAIPLGAFVLPRSSFVIPSGVEGSLTLNSSAFKTGFAMNVPLMDTTIYLPYLAARFIAAGGMLTTGSHFEKLEDVDRDSDLIINCAGIGARELAHDIDLEPHRGQVAIVPKIDNLSCAIVCDDAPLMYAIPRTNDSVFGGTNDVSDDLKPDSKTTKAIVAECSRVLEIETPRVLREHVGLRPFRKSGVRLERAQLHDGRTVIHNYGHGGSGFTLSWGCAEEVLRISSR
;
A
#
# COMPACT_ATOMS: atom_id res chain seq x y z
N MET A 1 -24.46 -9.75 23.48
CA MET A 1 -23.51 -10.82 23.11
C MET A 1 -22.41 -10.18 22.31
N GLN A 2 -21.17 -10.63 22.48
CA GLN A 2 -20.03 -10.13 21.73
C GLN A 2 -20.16 -10.66 20.29
N GLN A 3 -20.11 -9.76 19.29
CA GLN A 3 -20.27 -10.12 17.89
C GLN A 3 -19.03 -10.84 17.37
N ASN A 4 -19.22 -11.95 16.65
CA ASN A 4 -18.17 -12.70 15.99
C ASN A 4 -17.91 -12.12 14.58
N VAL A 5 -16.67 -11.77 14.31
CA VAL A 5 -16.26 -11.12 13.05
C VAL A 5 -15.24 -11.99 12.31
N ALA A 6 -15.53 -12.37 11.08
CA ALA A 6 -14.61 -13.04 10.18
C ALA A 6 -14.09 -12.05 9.13
N ILE A 7 -12.77 -11.97 8.97
CA ILE A 7 -12.11 -11.13 7.98
C ILE A 7 -11.42 -12.03 6.97
N ILE A 8 -11.66 -11.82 5.68
CA ILE A 8 -11.03 -12.57 4.60
C ILE A 8 -9.90 -11.76 3.99
N GLY A 9 -8.69 -12.31 4.11
CA GLY A 9 -7.45 -11.70 3.63
C GLY A 9 -6.61 -11.07 4.74
N ALA A 10 -5.30 -11.34 4.73
CA ALA A 10 -4.30 -10.80 5.66
C ALA A 10 -3.33 -9.81 4.97
N GLY A 11 -3.80 -9.11 3.96
CA GLY A 11 -3.15 -7.91 3.45
C GLY A 11 -3.30 -6.73 4.42
N VAL A 12 -2.73 -5.59 4.07
CA VAL A 12 -2.80 -4.39 4.91
C VAL A 12 -4.24 -4.03 5.30
N SER A 13 -5.20 -4.12 4.38
CA SER A 13 -6.62 -3.82 4.67
C SER A 13 -7.22 -4.77 5.71
N GLY A 14 -6.98 -6.08 5.57
CA GLY A 14 -7.52 -7.07 6.50
C GLY A 14 -6.87 -7.02 7.86
N LEU A 15 -5.53 -6.87 7.92
CA LEU A 15 -4.81 -6.73 9.19
C LEU A 15 -5.25 -5.46 9.94
N THR A 16 -5.41 -4.34 9.24
CA THR A 16 -5.86 -3.07 9.85
C THR A 16 -7.30 -3.19 10.36
N CYS A 17 -8.22 -3.79 9.58
CA CYS A 17 -9.57 -4.11 10.06
C CYS A 17 -9.52 -5.01 11.30
N GLY A 18 -8.67 -6.04 11.28
CA GLY A 18 -8.48 -6.94 12.41
C GLY A 18 -8.08 -6.21 13.68
N VAL A 19 -7.07 -5.34 13.61
CA VAL A 19 -6.64 -4.50 14.73
C VAL A 19 -7.79 -3.64 15.24
N VAL A 20 -8.46 -2.89 14.33
CA VAL A 20 -9.55 -1.98 14.68
C VAL A 20 -10.69 -2.70 15.41
N PHE A 21 -11.10 -3.87 14.96
CA PHE A 21 -12.18 -4.63 15.58
C PHE A 21 -11.74 -5.32 16.88
N ALA A 22 -10.58 -5.98 16.89
CA ALA A 22 -10.11 -6.69 18.09
C ALA A 22 -9.85 -5.75 19.26
N GLU A 23 -9.23 -4.58 19.04
CA GLU A 23 -8.99 -3.57 20.09
C GLU A 23 -10.29 -2.96 20.64
N ARG A 24 -11.39 -3.04 19.91
CA ARG A 24 -12.74 -2.65 20.38
C ARG A 24 -13.52 -3.79 21.03
N GLY A 25 -12.86 -4.93 21.25
CA GLY A 25 -13.41 -6.05 21.98
C GLY A 25 -14.29 -7.00 21.15
N TYR A 26 -14.28 -6.91 19.83
CA TYR A 26 -14.95 -7.91 18.99
C TYR A 26 -14.14 -9.22 18.99
N ARG A 27 -14.84 -10.36 18.91
CA ARG A 27 -14.18 -11.64 18.66
C ARG A 27 -13.86 -11.75 17.19
N THR A 28 -12.59 -11.59 16.82
CA THR A 28 -12.19 -11.39 15.43
C THR A 28 -11.25 -12.50 14.96
N TRP A 29 -11.55 -13.07 13.80
CA TRP A 29 -10.70 -14.03 13.07
C TRP A 29 -10.33 -13.47 11.73
N ILE A 30 -9.05 -13.56 11.37
CA ILE A 30 -8.58 -13.33 10.00
C ILE A 30 -8.28 -14.68 9.37
N PHE A 31 -8.88 -14.93 8.21
CA PHE A 31 -8.61 -16.09 7.37
C PHE A 31 -7.86 -15.63 6.12
N ALA A 32 -6.73 -16.25 5.84
CA ALA A 32 -5.91 -15.90 4.68
C ALA A 32 -5.32 -17.15 4.02
N GLU A 33 -5.24 -17.15 2.71
CA GLU A 33 -4.55 -18.19 1.97
C GLU A 33 -3.02 -18.04 2.17
N ASN A 34 -2.52 -16.84 2.01
CA ASN A 34 -1.11 -16.48 2.14
C ASN A 34 -0.90 -15.22 2.98
N ILE A 35 0.32 -15.08 3.53
CA ILE A 35 0.77 -13.90 4.29
C ILE A 35 2.18 -13.48 3.87
N GLY A 36 2.61 -12.30 4.32
CA GLY A 36 3.99 -11.83 4.16
C GLY A 36 4.34 -11.38 2.73
N HIS A 37 5.51 -11.75 2.25
CA HIS A 37 6.07 -11.22 1.00
C HIS A 37 5.41 -11.75 -0.28
N VAL A 38 4.65 -12.82 -0.20
CA VAL A 38 3.99 -13.45 -1.37
C VAL A 38 2.66 -12.77 -1.74
N ILE A 39 2.14 -11.91 -0.88
CA ILE A 39 0.91 -11.16 -1.14
C ILE A 39 1.21 -9.76 -1.70
N THR A 40 0.23 -9.15 -2.35
CA THR A 40 0.36 -7.80 -2.94
C THR A 40 0.87 -6.76 -1.94
N SER A 41 0.37 -6.78 -0.70
CA SER A 41 0.83 -5.85 0.35
C SER A 41 2.31 -6.05 0.70
N GLY A 42 2.83 -7.29 0.67
CA GLY A 42 4.24 -7.57 0.92
C GLY A 42 5.17 -7.11 -0.20
N ALA A 43 4.67 -7.05 -1.44
CA ALA A 43 5.40 -6.57 -2.61
C ALA A 43 5.40 -5.03 -2.75
N ALA A 44 4.56 -4.33 -1.99
CA ALA A 44 4.41 -2.87 -2.09
C ALA A 44 5.65 -2.13 -1.57
N ALA A 45 5.95 -0.97 -2.16
CA ALA A 45 6.90 -0.01 -1.61
C ALA A 45 6.33 0.75 -0.40
N ALA A 46 5.00 0.79 -0.30
CA ALA A 46 4.20 1.25 0.83
C ALA A 46 4.48 2.68 1.31
N LEU A 47 4.59 3.59 0.37
CA LEU A 47 4.59 5.02 0.62
C LEU A 47 3.15 5.52 0.73
N TRP A 48 2.86 6.40 1.70
CA TRP A 48 1.56 7.04 1.78
C TRP A 48 1.44 8.11 0.68
N PHE A 49 0.57 7.84 -0.26
CA PHE A 49 0.19 8.77 -1.31
C PHE A 49 -1.11 8.27 -1.97
N PRO A 50 -2.18 9.08 -2.07
CA PRO A 50 -3.39 8.71 -2.81
C PRO A 50 -3.08 8.59 -4.31
N TYR A 51 -3.08 7.37 -4.81
CA TYR A 51 -2.69 7.03 -6.18
C TYR A 51 -3.66 6.01 -6.78
N ASP A 52 -4.08 6.27 -8.03
CA ASP A 52 -4.85 5.32 -8.86
C ASP A 52 -6.07 4.72 -8.12
N CYS A 53 -6.93 5.59 -7.56
CA CYS A 53 -8.04 5.16 -6.71
C CYS A 53 -9.20 6.17 -6.71
N GLU A 54 -10.44 5.67 -6.79
CA GLU A 54 -11.68 6.44 -6.83
C GLU A 54 -12.70 5.91 -5.79
N PRO A 55 -13.76 6.62 -5.41
CA PRO A 55 -14.08 8.01 -5.77
C PRO A 55 -13.24 9.01 -4.96
N ARG A 56 -12.77 10.06 -5.62
CA ARG A 56 -11.76 10.98 -5.10
C ARG A 56 -12.09 11.59 -3.73
N ASP A 57 -13.33 12.03 -3.52
CA ASP A 57 -13.76 12.65 -2.28
C ASP A 57 -13.63 11.70 -1.08
N LYS A 58 -14.10 10.46 -1.20
CA LYS A 58 -13.98 9.44 -0.15
C LYS A 58 -12.54 8.98 0.03
N VAL A 59 -11.81 8.76 -1.07
CA VAL A 59 -10.41 8.36 -1.06
C VAL A 59 -9.56 9.36 -0.28
N ILE A 60 -9.72 10.65 -0.53
CA ILE A 60 -8.97 11.69 0.19
C ILE A 60 -9.33 11.69 1.68
N ALA A 61 -10.62 11.57 2.03
CA ALA A 61 -11.04 11.52 3.43
C ALA A 61 -10.43 10.30 4.18
N TRP A 62 -10.47 9.11 3.58
CA TRP A 62 -9.86 7.90 4.15
C TRP A 62 -8.33 8.00 4.21
N ALA A 63 -7.71 8.58 3.17
CA ALA A 63 -6.27 8.79 3.12
C ALA A 63 -5.79 9.71 4.24
N LEU A 64 -6.46 10.84 4.46
CA LEU A 64 -6.12 11.79 5.53
C LEU A 64 -6.34 11.20 6.93
N ALA A 65 -7.41 10.42 7.13
CA ALA A 65 -7.60 9.68 8.37
C ALA A 65 -6.46 8.68 8.61
N THR A 66 -6.04 7.95 7.56
CA THR A 66 -4.90 7.04 7.62
C THR A 66 -3.59 7.78 7.88
N TYR A 67 -3.38 8.95 7.25
CA TYR A 67 -2.19 9.78 7.47
C TYR A 67 -2.01 10.10 8.95
N ASN A 68 -3.05 10.58 9.61
CA ASN A 68 -2.99 10.94 11.03
C ASN A 68 -2.61 9.73 11.89
N THR A 69 -3.22 8.57 11.67
CA THR A 69 -2.87 7.34 12.40
C THR A 69 -1.43 6.91 12.14
N LEU A 70 -0.94 7.03 10.90
CA LEU A 70 0.43 6.67 10.57
C LEU A 70 1.44 7.64 11.17
N VAL A 71 1.12 8.94 11.28
CA VAL A 71 1.96 9.92 11.98
C VAL A 71 2.09 9.55 13.46
N ASP A 72 0.98 9.19 14.13
CA ASP A 72 1.02 8.72 15.53
C ASP A 72 1.87 7.43 15.66
N LEU A 73 1.83 6.54 14.68
CA LEU A 73 2.63 5.31 14.65
C LEU A 73 4.14 5.55 14.43
N CYS A 74 4.55 6.73 13.96
CA CYS A 74 5.98 7.06 13.89
C CYS A 74 6.65 7.14 15.27
N ASP A 75 5.89 7.38 16.33
CA ASP A 75 6.38 7.42 17.71
C ASP A 75 6.62 6.02 18.30
N ASP A 76 6.10 4.97 17.67
CA ASP A 76 6.38 3.57 18.04
C ASP A 76 7.55 3.02 17.21
N PRO A 77 8.74 2.81 17.79
CA PRO A 77 9.91 2.33 17.06
C PRO A 77 9.76 0.91 16.50
N HIS A 78 8.75 0.16 16.94
CA HIS A 78 8.48 -1.20 16.48
C HIS A 78 7.48 -1.24 15.31
N SER A 79 6.83 -0.12 15.00
CA SER A 79 5.80 -0.06 13.95
C SER A 79 6.36 -0.27 12.53
N GLY A 80 7.61 0.12 12.30
CA GLY A 80 8.19 0.19 10.95
C GLY A 80 7.63 1.34 10.12
N VAL A 81 7.00 2.33 10.77
CA VAL A 81 6.50 3.56 10.15
C VAL A 81 7.48 4.70 10.44
N SER A 82 7.78 5.49 9.43
CA SER A 82 8.64 6.67 9.57
C SER A 82 8.19 7.78 8.64
N MET A 83 8.45 9.04 8.99
CA MET A 83 8.26 10.15 8.07
C MET A 83 9.41 10.23 7.08
N ILE A 84 9.09 10.43 5.81
CA ILE A 84 10.08 10.60 4.75
C ILE A 84 9.66 11.74 3.81
N GLU A 85 10.61 12.46 3.25
CA GLU A 85 10.31 13.38 2.16
C GLU A 85 10.01 12.58 0.89
N LEU A 86 8.81 12.76 0.33
CA LEU A 86 8.45 12.33 -1.01
C LEU A 86 8.79 13.45 -1.98
N ARG A 87 9.51 13.12 -3.04
CA ARG A 87 9.75 13.97 -4.22
C ARG A 87 9.04 13.37 -5.42
N GLN A 88 7.91 13.96 -5.78
CA GLN A 88 7.16 13.59 -6.98
C GLN A 88 7.64 14.41 -8.16
N PHE A 89 8.04 13.76 -9.24
CA PHE A 89 8.56 14.39 -10.44
C PHE A 89 7.71 14.14 -11.68
N SER A 90 7.80 15.03 -12.65
CA SER A 90 7.27 14.83 -14.00
C SER A 90 8.34 15.09 -15.07
N ARG A 91 8.36 14.21 -16.08
CA ARG A 91 9.21 14.31 -17.29
C ARG A 91 8.59 15.23 -18.34
N THR A 92 7.27 15.30 -18.36
CA THR A 92 6.50 16.05 -19.35
C THR A 92 6.22 17.49 -18.91
N GLY A 93 6.20 17.75 -17.61
CA GLY A 93 5.81 19.01 -16.99
C GLY A 93 4.32 19.02 -16.64
N GLY A 94 3.82 20.14 -16.08
CA GLY A 94 2.41 20.25 -15.71
C GLY A 94 2.01 19.49 -14.46
N LEU A 95 2.96 19.15 -13.59
CA LEU A 95 2.68 18.52 -12.32
C LEU A 95 2.30 19.59 -11.29
N ASP A 96 1.02 19.68 -10.97
CA ASP A 96 0.49 20.57 -9.95
C ASP A 96 0.45 19.87 -8.59
N ILE A 97 0.62 20.67 -7.52
CA ILE A 97 0.43 20.17 -6.15
C ILE A 97 -1.07 19.93 -5.95
N PRO A 98 -1.49 18.71 -5.56
CA PRO A 98 -2.89 18.45 -5.27
C PRO A 98 -3.39 19.30 -4.08
N ASP A 99 -4.64 19.79 -4.14
CA ASP A 99 -5.24 20.65 -3.10
C ASP A 99 -5.12 20.04 -1.69
N TRP A 100 -5.30 18.72 -1.56
CA TRP A 100 -5.20 18.02 -0.28
C TRP A 100 -3.76 17.97 0.27
N ALA A 101 -2.75 18.14 -0.58
CA ALA A 101 -1.33 18.11 -0.18
C ALA A 101 -0.84 19.46 0.35
N ILE A 102 -1.48 20.57 -0.06
CA ILE A 102 -1.10 21.92 0.38
C ILE A 102 -1.15 22.08 1.91
N PRO A 103 -2.22 21.67 2.61
CA PRO A 103 -2.28 21.72 4.07
C PRO A 103 -1.24 20.83 4.77
N LEU A 104 -0.74 19.80 4.09
CA LEU A 104 0.32 18.90 4.59
C LEU A 104 1.74 19.45 4.31
N GLY A 105 1.85 20.69 3.82
CA GLY A 105 3.13 21.35 3.61
C GLY A 105 3.82 21.00 2.29
N ALA A 106 3.08 20.53 1.29
CA ALA A 106 3.63 20.30 -0.04
C ALA A 106 4.13 21.61 -0.69
N PHE A 107 5.28 21.55 -1.35
CA PHE A 107 5.90 22.71 -2.01
C PHE A 107 6.54 22.33 -3.35
N VAL A 108 6.57 23.29 -4.27
CA VAL A 108 7.21 23.11 -5.58
C VAL A 108 8.72 22.99 -5.42
N LEU A 109 9.31 21.98 -6.03
CA LEU A 109 10.77 21.80 -6.06
C LEU A 109 11.39 22.74 -7.10
N PRO A 110 12.23 23.71 -6.69
CA PRO A 110 13.02 24.46 -7.64
C PRO A 110 14.07 23.55 -8.30
N ARG A 111 14.40 23.79 -9.57
CA ARG A 111 15.37 22.98 -10.32
C ARG A 111 16.75 22.88 -9.65
N SER A 112 17.14 23.88 -8.87
CA SER A 112 18.36 23.86 -8.07
C SER A 112 18.34 22.88 -6.90
N SER A 113 17.17 22.39 -6.50
CA SER A 113 16.96 21.46 -5.36
C SER A 113 16.88 19.98 -5.79
N PHE A 114 17.28 19.63 -7.02
CA PHE A 114 17.36 18.24 -7.46
C PHE A 114 18.59 17.50 -6.89
N VAL A 115 19.28 18.11 -5.94
CA VAL A 115 20.32 17.47 -5.12
C VAL A 115 19.65 16.94 -3.84
N ILE A 116 19.90 15.70 -3.47
CA ILE A 116 19.45 15.13 -2.20
C ILE A 116 20.52 15.49 -1.15
N PRO A 117 20.21 16.36 -0.18
CA PRO A 117 21.18 16.65 0.88
C PRO A 117 21.39 15.38 1.71
N SER A 118 22.60 14.88 1.78
CA SER A 118 22.97 13.88 2.77
C SER A 118 23.79 14.54 3.87
N GLY A 119 23.54 14.19 5.12
CA GLY A 119 24.34 14.65 6.27
C GLY A 119 25.74 14.01 6.32
N VAL A 120 26.15 13.26 5.30
CA VAL A 120 27.43 12.56 5.17
C VAL A 120 28.10 13.02 3.88
N GLU A 121 29.43 13.03 3.80
CA GLU A 121 30.19 13.32 2.59
C GLU A 121 29.69 12.48 1.41
N GLY A 122 29.20 13.14 0.35
CA GLY A 122 28.66 12.51 -0.85
C GLY A 122 27.14 12.66 -0.99
N SER A 123 26.63 13.89 -1.23
CA SER A 123 25.23 14.09 -1.59
C SER A 123 24.88 13.35 -2.87
N LEU A 124 23.75 12.60 -2.83
CA LEU A 124 23.22 11.96 -4.03
C LEU A 124 22.70 13.04 -4.98
N THR A 125 23.22 13.05 -6.21
CA THR A 125 22.78 13.96 -7.25
C THR A 125 21.70 13.26 -8.09
N LEU A 126 20.57 13.92 -8.29
CA LEU A 126 19.60 13.44 -9.28
C LEU A 126 19.99 13.97 -10.65
N ASN A 127 19.80 13.14 -11.66
CA ASN A 127 19.89 13.60 -13.04
C ASN A 127 18.81 14.65 -13.31
N SER A 128 19.18 15.92 -13.13
CA SER A 128 18.26 17.05 -13.25
C SER A 128 17.63 17.19 -14.64
N SER A 129 18.27 16.62 -15.68
CA SER A 129 17.72 16.59 -17.04
C SER A 129 16.59 15.57 -17.22
N ALA A 130 16.44 14.62 -16.29
CA ALA A 130 15.40 13.60 -16.35
C ALA A 130 13.99 14.16 -16.11
N PHE A 131 13.87 15.32 -15.46
CA PHE A 131 12.60 15.87 -15.02
C PHE A 131 12.42 17.34 -15.39
N LYS A 132 11.18 17.77 -15.64
CA LYS A 132 10.83 19.16 -15.93
C LYS A 132 10.30 19.91 -14.72
N THR A 133 9.48 19.24 -13.91
CA THR A 133 8.84 19.81 -12.72
C THR A 133 8.81 18.77 -11.60
N GLY A 134 8.59 19.22 -10.38
CA GLY A 134 8.39 18.34 -9.24
C GLY A 134 7.86 19.13 -8.04
N PHE A 135 7.30 18.41 -7.09
CA PHE A 135 6.97 18.91 -5.76
C PHE A 135 7.46 17.93 -4.69
N ALA A 136 7.57 18.43 -3.47
CA ALA A 136 7.91 17.60 -2.33
C ALA A 136 6.94 17.82 -1.19
N MET A 137 6.81 16.78 -0.35
CA MET A 137 6.07 16.81 0.90
C MET A 137 6.56 15.70 1.83
N ASN A 138 6.35 15.85 3.14
CA ASN A 138 6.64 14.77 4.07
C ASN A 138 5.44 13.82 4.20
N VAL A 139 5.71 12.52 4.07
CA VAL A 139 4.67 11.48 4.11
C VAL A 139 5.12 10.29 4.95
N PRO A 140 4.21 9.52 5.53
CA PRO A 140 4.53 8.23 6.14
C PRO A 140 5.04 7.22 5.10
N LEU A 141 6.12 6.53 5.45
CA LEU A 141 6.64 5.33 4.80
C LEU A 141 6.46 4.14 5.73
N MET A 142 5.85 3.08 5.25
CA MET A 142 5.68 1.84 5.98
C MET A 142 6.66 0.79 5.43
N ASP A 143 7.68 0.42 6.20
CA ASP A 143 8.53 -0.72 5.81
C ASP A 143 7.71 -2.01 5.91
N THR A 144 7.28 -2.55 4.78
CA THR A 144 6.39 -3.72 4.72
C THR A 144 6.95 -4.95 5.41
N THR A 145 8.28 -5.04 5.53
CA THR A 145 8.96 -6.17 6.21
C THR A 145 8.82 -6.10 7.73
N ILE A 146 8.48 -4.92 8.27
CA ILE A 146 8.28 -4.65 9.70
C ILE A 146 6.80 -4.39 9.97
N TYR A 147 6.16 -3.52 9.20
CA TYR A 147 4.81 -3.02 9.45
C TYR A 147 3.73 -4.11 9.37
N LEU A 148 3.77 -5.01 8.38
CA LEU A 148 2.79 -6.09 8.29
C LEU A 148 2.91 -7.09 9.45
N PRO A 149 4.12 -7.56 9.84
CA PRO A 149 4.31 -8.32 11.08
C PRO A 149 3.86 -7.58 12.33
N TYR A 150 4.11 -6.27 12.43
CA TYR A 150 3.66 -5.44 13.54
C TYR A 150 2.12 -5.43 13.65
N LEU A 151 1.41 -5.20 12.54
CA LEU A 151 -0.06 -5.25 12.53
C LEU A 151 -0.59 -6.62 12.95
N ALA A 152 0.02 -7.71 12.46
CA ALA A 152 -0.37 -9.06 12.83
C ALA A 152 -0.13 -9.33 14.33
N ALA A 153 1.01 -8.92 14.88
CA ALA A 153 1.31 -9.05 16.30
C ALA A 153 0.35 -8.22 17.17
N ARG A 154 0.05 -6.99 16.76
CA ARG A 154 -0.90 -6.10 17.43
C ARG A 154 -2.31 -6.69 17.44
N PHE A 155 -2.75 -7.25 16.31
CA PHE A 155 -4.03 -7.95 16.19
C PHE A 155 -4.12 -9.15 17.15
N ILE A 156 -3.08 -9.99 17.19
CA ILE A 156 -3.02 -11.17 18.09
C ILE A 156 -2.98 -10.72 19.56
N ALA A 157 -2.20 -9.70 19.90
CA ALA A 157 -2.14 -9.15 21.25
C ALA A 157 -3.49 -8.60 21.74
N ALA A 158 -4.33 -8.09 20.82
CA ALA A 158 -5.71 -7.68 21.09
C ALA A 158 -6.71 -8.85 21.22
N GLY A 159 -6.24 -10.10 21.16
CA GLY A 159 -7.07 -11.31 21.25
C GLY A 159 -7.63 -11.82 19.92
N GLY A 160 -7.18 -11.28 18.80
CA GLY A 160 -7.55 -11.75 17.47
C GLY A 160 -6.87 -13.07 17.10
N MET A 161 -7.48 -13.82 16.19
CA MET A 161 -6.96 -15.10 15.69
C MET A 161 -6.67 -15.02 14.19
N LEU A 162 -5.46 -15.40 13.79
CA LEU A 162 -5.00 -15.42 12.39
C LEU A 162 -4.80 -16.87 11.94
N THR A 163 -5.53 -17.28 10.91
CA THR A 163 -5.46 -18.61 10.30
C THR A 163 -4.98 -18.49 8.86
N THR A 164 -3.92 -19.20 8.52
CA THR A 164 -3.35 -19.25 7.17
C THR A 164 -3.70 -20.56 6.46
N GLY A 165 -3.54 -20.58 5.12
CA GLY A 165 -3.92 -21.74 4.30
C GLY A 165 -5.44 -21.89 4.12
N SER A 166 -6.21 -20.85 4.45
CA SER A 166 -7.66 -20.83 4.29
C SER A 166 -8.01 -20.33 2.90
N HIS A 167 -8.68 -21.16 2.12
CA HIS A 167 -9.23 -20.83 0.81
C HIS A 167 -10.75 -20.95 0.84
N PHE A 168 -11.46 -19.96 0.32
CA PHE A 168 -12.91 -19.94 0.19
C PHE A 168 -13.28 -19.75 -1.28
N GLU A 169 -14.18 -20.55 -1.80
CA GLU A 169 -14.72 -20.37 -3.15
C GLU A 169 -15.79 -19.28 -3.18
N LYS A 170 -16.51 -19.11 -2.06
CA LYS A 170 -17.55 -18.08 -1.88
C LYS A 170 -17.62 -17.63 -0.42
N LEU A 171 -18.18 -16.47 -0.20
CA LEU A 171 -18.30 -15.86 1.15
C LEU A 171 -19.19 -16.66 2.09
N GLU A 172 -20.16 -17.41 1.56
CA GLU A 172 -21.03 -18.30 2.32
C GLU A 172 -20.30 -19.49 2.95
N ASP A 173 -19.11 -19.86 2.46
CA ASP A 173 -18.28 -20.94 3.00
C ASP A 173 -17.54 -20.55 4.29
N VAL A 174 -17.52 -19.27 4.62
CA VAL A 174 -16.99 -18.79 5.90
C VAL A 174 -17.83 -19.33 7.04
N ASP A 175 -17.18 -19.64 8.18
CA ASP A 175 -17.81 -20.23 9.36
C ASP A 175 -19.13 -19.53 9.71
N ARG A 176 -20.19 -20.33 9.88
CA ARG A 176 -21.55 -19.88 10.15
C ARG A 176 -21.72 -19.21 11.51
N ASP A 177 -20.77 -19.40 12.43
CA ASP A 177 -20.76 -18.73 13.73
C ASP A 177 -20.33 -17.25 13.63
N SER A 178 -19.94 -16.80 12.44
CA SER A 178 -19.58 -15.40 12.18
C SER A 178 -20.83 -14.56 11.91
N ASP A 179 -21.09 -13.58 12.76
CA ASP A 179 -22.22 -12.64 12.61
C ASP A 179 -21.96 -11.60 11.50
N LEU A 180 -20.68 -11.27 11.28
CA LEU A 180 -20.22 -10.30 10.30
C LEU A 180 -19.03 -10.87 9.54
N ILE A 181 -19.04 -10.72 8.23
CA ILE A 181 -17.93 -11.04 7.35
C ILE A 181 -17.37 -9.72 6.78
N ILE A 182 -16.04 -9.52 6.84
CA ILE A 182 -15.34 -8.39 6.21
C ILE A 182 -14.51 -8.95 5.07
N ASN A 183 -14.88 -8.62 3.84
CA ASN A 183 -14.14 -9.06 2.65
C ASN A 183 -13.02 -8.09 2.32
N CYS A 184 -11.79 -8.44 2.73
CA CYS A 184 -10.54 -7.75 2.43
C CYS A 184 -9.63 -8.57 1.51
N ALA A 185 -10.20 -9.41 0.63
CA ALA A 185 -9.46 -10.38 -0.18
C ALA A 185 -8.63 -9.76 -1.32
N GLY A 186 -8.59 -8.43 -1.46
CA GLY A 186 -7.83 -7.77 -2.52
C GLY A 186 -8.29 -8.23 -3.90
N ILE A 187 -7.36 -8.71 -4.73
CA ILE A 187 -7.71 -9.20 -6.07
C ILE A 187 -8.55 -10.50 -6.04
N GLY A 188 -8.45 -11.31 -4.99
CA GLY A 188 -9.28 -12.49 -4.79
C GLY A 188 -10.77 -12.18 -4.62
N ALA A 189 -11.13 -10.93 -4.32
CA ALA A 189 -12.51 -10.50 -4.28
C ALA A 189 -13.18 -10.52 -5.66
N ARG A 190 -12.42 -10.55 -6.75
CA ARG A 190 -12.94 -10.74 -8.12
C ARG A 190 -13.77 -12.01 -8.21
N GLU A 191 -13.29 -13.09 -7.63
CA GLU A 191 -13.95 -14.39 -7.61
C GLU A 191 -14.94 -14.50 -6.46
N LEU A 192 -14.52 -14.19 -5.24
CA LEU A 192 -15.35 -14.30 -4.02
C LEU A 192 -16.63 -13.44 -4.05
N ALA A 193 -16.61 -12.29 -4.71
CA ALA A 193 -17.76 -11.39 -4.80
C ALA A 193 -18.30 -11.24 -6.23
N HIS A 194 -17.80 -12.06 -7.18
CA HIS A 194 -18.12 -11.98 -8.61
C HIS A 194 -18.01 -10.55 -9.18
N ASP A 195 -16.96 -9.82 -8.76
CA ASP A 195 -16.78 -8.42 -9.12
C ASP A 195 -15.98 -8.28 -10.41
N ILE A 196 -16.70 -8.11 -11.53
CA ILE A 196 -16.12 -7.99 -12.87
C ILE A 196 -15.40 -6.64 -13.11
N ASP A 197 -15.62 -5.65 -12.24
CA ASP A 197 -14.94 -4.35 -12.31
C ASP A 197 -13.51 -4.40 -11.76
N LEU A 198 -13.15 -5.51 -11.09
CA LEU A 198 -11.86 -5.68 -10.45
C LEU A 198 -10.83 -6.22 -11.44
N GLU A 199 -9.79 -5.45 -11.72
CA GLU A 199 -8.69 -5.81 -12.61
C GLU A 199 -7.36 -5.89 -11.86
N PRO A 200 -6.50 -6.87 -12.17
CA PRO A 200 -5.16 -6.96 -11.61
C PRO A 200 -4.21 -5.99 -12.33
N HIS A 201 -3.77 -4.96 -11.63
CA HIS A 201 -2.70 -4.10 -12.11
C HIS A 201 -1.36 -4.61 -11.57
N ARG A 202 -0.63 -5.30 -12.43
CA ARG A 202 0.64 -5.95 -12.12
C ARG A 202 1.73 -4.92 -11.87
N GLY A 203 2.33 -4.98 -10.70
CA GLY A 203 3.50 -4.18 -10.32
C GLY A 203 4.69 -5.06 -10.03
N GLN A 204 5.80 -4.85 -10.74
CA GLN A 204 7.07 -5.51 -10.47
C GLN A 204 8.05 -4.52 -9.85
N VAL A 205 8.80 -4.97 -8.85
CA VAL A 205 9.84 -4.20 -8.16
C VAL A 205 11.12 -5.03 -8.03
N ALA A 206 12.24 -4.34 -7.95
CA ALA A 206 13.54 -4.90 -7.58
C ALA A 206 13.91 -4.41 -6.18
N ILE A 207 14.26 -5.33 -5.30
CA ILE A 207 14.87 -5.02 -4.01
C ILE A 207 16.37 -5.00 -4.20
N VAL A 208 17.00 -3.89 -3.85
CA VAL A 208 18.44 -3.67 -3.97
C VAL A 208 19.04 -3.37 -2.58
N PRO A 209 20.37 -3.47 -2.39
CA PRO A 209 20.99 -3.03 -1.15
C PRO A 209 20.58 -1.60 -0.80
N LYS A 210 20.61 -1.29 0.49
CA LYS A 210 20.36 0.07 0.96
C LYS A 210 21.30 1.05 0.25
N ILE A 211 20.73 2.12 -0.28
CA ILE A 211 21.46 3.22 -0.90
C ILE A 211 21.69 4.27 0.20
N ASP A 212 22.89 4.36 0.72
CA ASP A 212 23.21 5.11 1.94
C ASP A 212 22.83 6.59 1.87
N ASN A 213 22.93 7.20 0.70
CA ASN A 213 22.64 8.63 0.50
C ASN A 213 21.21 8.89 -0.02
N LEU A 214 20.38 7.86 -0.16
CA LEU A 214 18.98 8.01 -0.55
C LEU A 214 18.13 8.27 0.71
N SER A 215 17.97 9.55 1.06
CA SER A 215 17.22 9.97 2.26
C SER A 215 15.77 10.38 2.00
N CYS A 216 15.32 10.34 0.74
CA CYS A 216 13.96 10.67 0.34
C CYS A 216 13.42 9.63 -0.65
N ALA A 217 12.11 9.55 -0.77
CA ALA A 217 11.44 8.76 -1.80
C ALA A 217 11.39 9.57 -3.10
N ILE A 218 11.87 8.99 -4.19
CA ILE A 218 11.82 9.58 -5.54
C ILE A 218 10.77 8.83 -6.34
N VAL A 219 9.81 9.55 -6.91
CA VAL A 219 8.70 8.97 -7.70
C VAL A 219 8.48 9.77 -8.97
N CYS A 220 8.25 9.06 -10.07
CA CYS A 220 7.82 9.64 -11.35
C CYS A 220 6.85 8.67 -12.03
N ASP A 221 5.60 9.11 -12.20
CA ASP A 221 4.55 8.30 -12.81
C ASP A 221 4.55 8.38 -14.36
N ASP A 222 5.27 9.37 -14.93
CA ASP A 222 5.47 9.44 -16.38
C ASP A 222 6.32 8.27 -16.86
N ALA A 223 6.02 7.80 -18.07
CA ALA A 223 6.78 6.71 -18.68
C ALA A 223 8.25 7.09 -18.98
N PRO A 224 9.21 6.23 -18.70
CA PRO A 224 9.07 4.99 -17.93
C PRO A 224 8.78 5.28 -16.45
N LEU A 225 7.72 4.64 -15.93
CA LEU A 225 7.36 4.74 -14.50
C LEU A 225 8.57 4.33 -13.65
N MET A 226 8.92 5.15 -12.67
CA MET A 226 10.00 4.83 -11.77
C MET A 226 9.75 5.34 -10.35
N TYR A 227 10.23 4.59 -9.39
CA TYR A 227 10.40 5.05 -8.02
C TYR A 227 11.60 4.39 -7.36
N ALA A 228 12.25 5.14 -6.49
CA ALA A 228 13.33 4.67 -5.63
C ALA A 228 12.98 5.06 -4.19
N ILE A 229 12.73 4.06 -3.35
CA ILE A 229 12.24 4.25 -1.99
C ILE A 229 13.18 3.55 -1.02
N PRO A 230 13.87 4.30 -0.13
CA PRO A 230 14.71 3.70 0.90
C PRO A 230 13.84 3.06 1.98
N ARG A 231 14.28 1.90 2.49
CA ARG A 231 13.72 1.26 3.67
C ARG A 231 14.80 1.07 4.73
N THR A 232 14.45 0.44 5.82
CA THR A 232 15.36 0.22 6.95
C THR A 232 16.64 -0.51 6.53
N ASN A 233 16.52 -1.62 5.79
CA ASN A 233 17.65 -2.50 5.47
C ASN A 233 17.97 -2.62 3.97
N ASP A 234 17.13 -2.11 3.11
CA ASP A 234 17.27 -2.20 1.65
C ASP A 234 16.62 -0.98 0.97
N SER A 235 16.57 -0.97 -0.35
CA SER A 235 15.83 0.01 -1.13
C SER A 235 14.95 -0.69 -2.16
N VAL A 236 13.77 -0.13 -2.43
CA VAL A 236 12.83 -0.62 -3.43
C VAL A 236 12.96 0.22 -4.68
N PHE A 237 13.33 -0.42 -5.78
CA PHE A 237 13.30 0.18 -7.12
C PHE A 237 12.08 -0.34 -7.87
N GLY A 238 11.29 0.55 -8.41
CA GLY A 238 10.09 0.23 -9.18
C GLY A 238 9.93 1.14 -10.39
N GLY A 239 9.02 0.90 -11.28
CA GLY A 239 8.16 -0.24 -11.25
C GLY A 239 7.34 -0.35 -12.54
N THR A 240 6.34 -1.19 -12.48
CA THR A 240 5.38 -1.36 -13.59
C THR A 240 3.94 -1.18 -13.11
N ASN A 241 3.03 -0.97 -14.05
CA ASN A 241 1.58 -0.87 -13.79
C ASN A 241 0.79 -1.40 -15.01
N ASP A 242 0.96 -2.69 -15.31
CA ASP A 242 0.37 -3.34 -16.48
C ASP A 242 -0.86 -4.15 -16.08
N VAL A 243 -1.89 -4.22 -16.93
CA VAL A 243 -3.02 -5.14 -16.72
C VAL A 243 -2.56 -6.56 -17.02
N SER A 244 -2.38 -7.37 -15.98
CA SER A 244 -1.91 -8.76 -16.09
C SER A 244 -2.10 -9.52 -14.79
N ASP A 245 -2.44 -10.81 -14.89
CA ASP A 245 -2.51 -11.77 -13.78
C ASP A 245 -1.16 -12.49 -13.52
N ASP A 246 -0.10 -12.23 -14.30
CA ASP A 246 1.17 -12.94 -14.20
C ASP A 246 1.95 -12.51 -12.95
N LEU A 247 2.13 -13.45 -12.02
CA LEU A 247 2.92 -13.26 -10.80
C LEU A 247 4.41 -13.59 -10.97
N LYS A 248 4.84 -14.06 -12.15
CA LYS A 248 6.26 -14.35 -12.37
C LYS A 248 7.03 -13.05 -12.60
N PRO A 249 8.17 -12.84 -11.89
CA PRO A 249 9.08 -11.77 -12.23
C PRO A 249 9.64 -11.94 -13.66
N ASP A 250 9.66 -10.85 -14.42
CA ASP A 250 10.33 -10.82 -15.71
C ASP A 250 11.71 -10.15 -15.58
N SER A 251 12.75 -10.88 -15.91
CA SER A 251 14.14 -10.42 -15.74
C SER A 251 14.50 -9.22 -16.64
N LYS A 252 13.84 -9.06 -17.79
CA LYS A 252 14.05 -7.89 -18.65
C LYS A 252 13.47 -6.63 -17.99
N THR A 253 12.27 -6.77 -17.45
CA THR A 253 11.60 -5.72 -16.67
C THR A 253 12.43 -5.32 -15.46
N THR A 254 12.94 -6.29 -14.70
CA THR A 254 13.83 -6.01 -13.56
C THR A 254 15.07 -5.21 -13.98
N LYS A 255 15.74 -5.62 -15.06
CA LYS A 255 16.91 -4.91 -15.58
C LYS A 255 16.56 -3.49 -16.00
N ALA A 256 15.41 -3.28 -16.66
CA ALA A 256 14.95 -1.95 -17.08
C ALA A 256 14.65 -1.05 -15.87
N ILE A 257 13.98 -1.57 -14.85
CA ILE A 257 13.69 -0.84 -13.60
C ILE A 257 14.99 -0.40 -12.92
N VAL A 258 15.93 -1.32 -12.72
CA VAL A 258 17.19 -1.02 -12.05
C VAL A 258 18.03 -0.04 -12.84
N ALA A 259 18.11 -0.20 -14.17
CA ALA A 259 18.83 0.71 -15.04
C ALA A 259 18.25 2.14 -15.01
N GLU A 260 16.92 2.27 -15.04
CA GLU A 260 16.26 3.57 -15.00
C GLU A 260 16.45 4.26 -13.64
N CYS A 261 16.26 3.56 -12.55
CA CYS A 261 16.49 4.11 -11.21
C CYS A 261 17.97 4.53 -11.04
N SER A 262 18.92 3.69 -11.48
CA SER A 262 20.35 4.01 -11.41
C SER A 262 20.73 5.23 -12.25
N ARG A 263 20.14 5.35 -13.47
CA ARG A 263 20.34 6.49 -14.36
C ARG A 263 19.82 7.79 -13.74
N VAL A 264 18.66 7.74 -13.08
CA VAL A 264 18.05 8.91 -12.44
C VAL A 264 18.80 9.31 -11.17
N LEU A 265 19.24 8.33 -10.39
CA LEU A 265 19.98 8.57 -9.14
C LEU A 265 21.48 8.83 -9.38
N GLU A 266 21.97 8.75 -10.61
CA GLU A 266 23.40 8.89 -10.98
C GLU A 266 24.32 7.98 -10.14
N ILE A 267 23.89 6.70 -9.93
CA ILE A 267 24.65 5.70 -9.19
C ILE A 267 25.07 4.52 -10.07
N GLU A 268 26.07 3.77 -9.63
CA GLU A 268 26.37 2.47 -10.22
C GLU A 268 25.19 1.54 -10.08
N THR A 269 24.99 0.65 -11.07
CA THR A 269 23.89 -0.30 -11.07
C THR A 269 24.02 -1.28 -9.90
N PRO A 270 23.14 -1.26 -8.90
CA PRO A 270 23.24 -2.15 -7.76
C PRO A 270 22.85 -3.57 -8.14
N ARG A 271 23.36 -4.56 -7.38
CA ARG A 271 22.90 -5.94 -7.51
C ARG A 271 21.42 -6.05 -7.07
N VAL A 272 20.65 -6.87 -7.74
CA VAL A 272 19.30 -7.23 -7.31
C VAL A 272 19.38 -8.29 -6.20
N LEU A 273 18.77 -8.02 -5.06
CA LEU A 273 18.68 -8.95 -3.94
C LEU A 273 17.48 -9.88 -4.11
N ARG A 274 16.34 -9.32 -4.52
CA ARG A 274 15.08 -10.03 -4.74
C ARG A 274 14.22 -9.27 -5.76
N GLU A 275 13.32 -10.00 -6.38
CA GLU A 275 12.28 -9.47 -7.25
C GLU A 275 10.92 -9.76 -6.61
N HIS A 276 10.02 -8.79 -6.62
CA HIS A 276 8.65 -9.00 -6.17
C HIS A 276 7.65 -8.57 -7.25
N VAL A 277 6.57 -9.31 -7.34
CA VAL A 277 5.41 -8.97 -8.17
C VAL A 277 4.17 -8.95 -7.28
N GLY A 278 3.37 -7.91 -7.40
CA GLY A 278 2.08 -7.80 -6.75
C GLY A 278 0.99 -7.41 -7.74
N LEU A 279 -0.22 -7.90 -7.52
CA LEU A 279 -1.39 -7.55 -8.31
C LEU A 279 -2.21 -6.51 -7.55
N ARG A 280 -2.07 -5.25 -7.91
CA ARG A 280 -2.87 -4.18 -7.32
C ARG A 280 -4.33 -4.41 -7.68
N PRO A 281 -5.24 -4.49 -6.72
CA PRO A 281 -6.66 -4.71 -6.99
C PRO A 281 -7.31 -3.41 -7.47
N PHE A 282 -7.09 -3.07 -8.72
CA PHE A 282 -7.71 -1.89 -9.32
C PHE A 282 -9.18 -2.20 -9.62
N ARG A 283 -10.08 -1.29 -9.24
CA ARG A 283 -11.51 -1.42 -9.51
C ARG A 283 -11.98 -0.20 -10.29
N LYS A 284 -12.52 -0.43 -11.49
CA LYS A 284 -12.95 0.64 -12.41
C LYS A 284 -13.98 1.59 -11.79
N SER A 285 -14.91 1.04 -11.00
CA SER A 285 -15.94 1.82 -10.30
C SER A 285 -15.50 2.36 -8.93
N GLY A 286 -14.19 2.29 -8.63
CA GLY A 286 -13.60 2.78 -7.37
C GLY A 286 -13.65 1.76 -6.23
N VAL A 287 -13.14 2.16 -5.06
CA VAL A 287 -13.12 1.32 -3.84
C VAL A 287 -14.50 0.82 -3.51
N ARG A 288 -14.63 -0.48 -3.32
CA ARG A 288 -15.85 -1.09 -2.79
C ARG A 288 -15.77 -1.15 -1.28
N LEU A 289 -16.36 -0.16 -0.63
CA LEU A 289 -16.54 -0.11 0.81
C LEU A 289 -18.02 0.07 1.10
N GLU A 290 -18.72 -1.06 1.26
CA GLU A 290 -20.17 -1.10 1.43
C GLU A 290 -20.63 -2.33 2.19
N ARG A 291 -21.80 -2.20 2.86
CA ARG A 291 -22.50 -3.29 3.52
C ARG A 291 -23.48 -3.96 2.54
N ALA A 292 -23.49 -5.28 2.54
CA ALA A 292 -24.42 -6.10 1.79
C ALA A 292 -24.90 -7.28 2.65
N GLN A 293 -25.88 -8.03 2.16
CA GLN A 293 -26.31 -9.28 2.76
C GLN A 293 -26.01 -10.45 1.81
N LEU A 294 -25.53 -11.55 2.38
CA LEU A 294 -25.37 -12.81 1.68
C LEU A 294 -26.72 -13.50 1.52
N HIS A 295 -26.80 -14.49 0.64
CA HIS A 295 -28.02 -15.26 0.41
C HIS A 295 -28.49 -16.02 1.65
N ASP A 296 -27.60 -16.36 2.58
CA ASP A 296 -27.91 -17.02 3.84
C ASP A 296 -28.36 -16.05 4.96
N GLY A 297 -28.44 -14.74 4.65
CA GLY A 297 -28.89 -13.69 5.55
C GLY A 297 -27.79 -13.04 6.40
N ARG A 298 -26.55 -13.56 6.36
CA ARG A 298 -25.43 -12.93 7.08
C ARG A 298 -25.03 -11.60 6.45
N THR A 299 -24.50 -10.72 7.28
CA THR A 299 -23.96 -9.44 6.83
C THR A 299 -22.53 -9.59 6.31
N VAL A 300 -22.27 -9.03 5.14
CA VAL A 300 -20.91 -8.82 4.63
C VAL A 300 -20.62 -7.33 4.46
N ILE A 301 -19.41 -6.91 4.79
CA ILE A 301 -18.87 -5.60 4.43
C ILE A 301 -17.70 -5.83 3.48
N HIS A 302 -17.84 -5.31 2.28
CA HIS A 302 -16.74 -5.31 1.30
C HIS A 302 -15.77 -4.18 1.63
N ASN A 303 -14.46 -4.45 1.58
CA ASN A 303 -13.38 -3.47 1.76
C ASN A 303 -12.20 -3.86 0.86
N TYR A 304 -12.35 -3.60 -0.44
CA TYR A 304 -11.36 -3.93 -1.46
C TYR A 304 -11.43 -3.00 -2.67
N GLY A 305 -10.56 -3.22 -3.66
CA GLY A 305 -10.52 -2.41 -4.87
C GLY A 305 -9.71 -1.12 -4.70
N HIS A 306 -8.71 -1.14 -3.82
CA HIS A 306 -7.91 0.03 -3.44
C HIS A 306 -6.83 0.39 -4.48
N GLY A 307 -6.70 -0.34 -5.60
CA GLY A 307 -5.67 -0.09 -6.60
C GLY A 307 -4.27 -0.05 -6.00
N GLY A 308 -3.52 1.00 -6.27
CA GLY A 308 -2.20 1.26 -5.69
C GLY A 308 -2.21 1.82 -4.27
N SER A 309 -3.38 2.18 -3.72
CA SER A 309 -3.52 2.96 -2.48
C SER A 309 -3.87 2.16 -1.22
N GLY A 310 -3.70 0.83 -1.21
CA GLY A 310 -4.10 -0.01 -0.09
C GLY A 310 -3.53 0.42 1.27
N PHE A 311 -2.24 0.75 1.34
CA PHE A 311 -1.61 1.27 2.56
C PHE A 311 -2.10 2.67 2.91
N THR A 312 -2.25 3.51 1.92
CA THR A 312 -2.71 4.89 2.05
C THR A 312 -4.12 5.00 2.65
N LEU A 313 -4.98 4.02 2.40
CA LEU A 313 -6.39 4.05 2.79
C LEU A 313 -6.71 3.17 4.01
N SER A 314 -5.77 2.34 4.44
CA SER A 314 -6.01 1.18 5.31
C SER A 314 -6.75 1.52 6.61
N TRP A 315 -6.31 2.51 7.39
CA TRP A 315 -6.94 2.89 8.67
C TRP A 315 -8.25 3.62 8.45
N GLY A 316 -8.30 4.57 7.53
CA GLY A 316 -9.55 5.29 7.23
C GLY A 316 -10.65 4.36 6.72
N CYS A 317 -10.31 3.38 5.86
CA CYS A 317 -11.25 2.37 5.44
C CYS A 317 -11.66 1.44 6.59
N ALA A 318 -10.75 1.03 7.46
CA ALA A 318 -11.07 0.16 8.60
C ALA A 318 -12.01 0.83 9.59
N GLU A 319 -11.83 2.11 9.89
CA GLU A 319 -12.75 2.89 10.73
C GLU A 319 -14.13 3.04 10.07
N GLU A 320 -14.17 3.25 8.76
CA GLU A 320 -15.43 3.28 8.02
C GLU A 320 -16.15 1.94 8.03
N VAL A 321 -15.41 0.80 7.86
CA VAL A 321 -15.97 -0.55 8.02
C VAL A 321 -16.60 -0.71 9.39
N LEU A 322 -15.92 -0.31 10.46
CA LEU A 322 -16.47 -0.35 11.81
C LEU A 322 -17.73 0.52 11.94
N ARG A 323 -17.70 1.73 11.40
CA ARG A 323 -18.85 2.67 11.46
C ARG A 323 -20.10 2.10 10.78
N ILE A 324 -19.94 1.41 9.64
CA ILE A 324 -21.09 0.83 8.92
C ILE A 324 -21.50 -0.55 9.44
N SER A 325 -20.66 -1.22 10.24
CA SER A 325 -21.00 -2.51 10.87
C SER A 325 -22.09 -2.37 11.93
N SER A 326 -22.20 -1.20 12.55
CA SER A 326 -23.14 -0.91 13.64
C SER A 326 -24.53 -0.46 13.15
N ARG A 327 -24.77 -0.42 11.84
CA ARG A 327 -26.05 -0.05 11.21
C ARG A 327 -26.80 -1.31 10.81
#